data_5405d167c9e7efe17fefaa25ae6b776a
#
_entry.id   5405d167c9e7efe17fefaa25ae6b776a
#
_cell.length_a   1.000
_cell.length_b   1.000
_cell.length_c   1.000
_cell.angle_alpha   90.00
_cell.angle_beta   90.00
_cell.angle_gamma   90.00
#
_symmetry.space_group_name_H-M   'P 1'
#
loop_
_entity.id
_entity.type
_entity.pdbx_description
1 polymer ?
#
loop_
_entity_poly.entity_id
_entity_poly.type
_entity_poly.pdbx_seq_one_letter_code
_entity_poly.pdbx_strand_id
1 'polypeptide(L)'
;LKDLRRVLFPGYFGDEMLTPSTSPEYFIGETLIQIERALREQIVLALAYTSDDRDAEEADPARSLCGGTPERICKRASEVCTVFFDELPRIQQVLLTDVQALYDGDPAAGSKEEVIFSYPGLYAIYVYRVAHVLYQQNVPIIPRIMTELAHSGTGIDIGAGAEIGEYFFIDHGTGVVIGETTVIGDHVKLYQGVTLGALSTRGGQRLAGVKRHPTIEDAVTIYSNASVLGGETVIGAGSVIAGSAFVTSSVPPHSRVTLKAQEIT
;
A
#
# COMPACT_ATOMS: atom_id res chain seq x y z
N LEU A 1 13.05 0.46 1.53
CA LEU A 1 11.95 0.86 2.43
C LEU A 1 12.45 1.66 3.63
N LYS A 2 13.44 1.23 4.40
CA LYS A 2 13.92 1.98 5.58
C LYS A 2 14.30 3.42 5.21
N ASP A 3 15.11 3.62 4.18
CA ASP A 3 15.58 4.95 3.74
C ASP A 3 14.46 5.79 3.15
N LEU A 4 13.51 5.20 2.41
CA LEU A 4 12.29 5.88 1.97
C LEU A 4 11.46 6.41 3.13
N ARG A 5 11.34 5.64 4.22
CA ARG A 5 10.64 6.08 5.42
C ARG A 5 11.32 7.28 6.08
N ARG A 6 12.66 7.32 6.05
CA ARG A 6 13.46 8.48 6.54
C ARG A 6 13.25 9.73 5.70
N VAL A 7 13.09 9.58 4.39
CA VAL A 7 12.82 10.70 3.48
C VAL A 7 11.38 11.20 3.61
N LEU A 8 10.40 10.29 3.72
CA LEU A 8 8.99 10.65 3.81
C LEU A 8 8.59 11.19 5.19
N PHE A 9 9.31 10.79 6.24
CA PHE A 9 9.15 11.29 7.60
C PHE A 9 10.49 11.81 8.12
N PRO A 10 10.98 12.96 7.61
CA PRO A 10 12.30 13.50 7.98
C PRO A 10 12.35 13.86 9.46
N GLY A 11 13.44 13.46 10.12
CA GLY A 11 13.66 13.69 11.54
C GLY A 11 13.05 12.65 12.49
N TYR A 12 12.26 11.69 11.97
CA TYR A 12 11.65 10.63 12.80
C TYR A 12 12.46 9.34 12.83
N PHE A 13 13.16 9.00 11.76
CA PHE A 13 13.90 7.74 11.65
C PHE A 13 15.36 8.00 11.25
N GLY A 14 16.31 7.34 11.92
CA GLY A 14 17.74 7.40 11.61
C GLY A 14 18.57 7.05 12.84
N ASP A 15 19.72 6.40 12.62
CA ASP A 15 20.68 6.06 13.68
C ASP A 15 21.67 7.19 13.95
N GLU A 16 21.75 8.19 13.07
CA GLU A 16 22.65 9.32 13.18
C GLU A 16 21.91 10.56 13.69
N MET A 17 22.35 11.11 14.82
CA MET A 17 22.02 12.50 15.12
C MET A 17 22.51 13.35 13.97
N LEU A 18 21.63 14.13 13.34
CA LEU A 18 22.01 15.16 12.42
C LEU A 18 23.05 16.03 13.13
N THR A 19 24.31 15.89 12.74
CA THR A 19 25.35 16.75 13.32
C THR A 19 25.05 18.17 12.88
N PRO A 20 25.37 19.20 13.70
CA PRO A 20 25.14 20.60 13.32
C PRO A 20 25.79 21.03 12.00
N SER A 21 26.67 20.19 11.46
CA SER A 21 27.39 20.42 10.19
C SER A 21 26.72 19.82 8.95
N THR A 22 25.68 18.98 9.11
CA THR A 22 25.00 18.35 7.96
C THR A 22 23.62 18.97 7.81
N SER A 23 23.38 19.69 6.70
CA SER A 23 22.03 20.23 6.45
C SER A 23 21.05 19.09 6.13
N PRO A 24 19.77 19.21 6.57
CA PRO A 24 18.73 18.25 6.24
C PRO A 24 18.60 18.01 4.72
N GLU A 25 18.75 19.05 3.92
CA GLU A 25 18.67 18.99 2.46
C GLU A 25 19.78 18.11 1.86
N TYR A 26 21.01 18.25 2.37
CA TYR A 26 22.13 17.41 1.95
C TYR A 26 21.87 15.93 2.27
N PHE A 27 21.43 15.65 3.50
CA PHE A 27 21.09 14.29 3.93
C PHE A 27 19.98 13.66 3.05
N ILE A 28 18.89 14.40 2.79
CA ILE A 28 17.80 13.94 1.95
C ILE A 28 18.32 13.69 0.52
N GLY A 29 19.08 14.61 -0.05
CA GLY A 29 19.62 14.49 -1.40
C GLY A 29 20.51 13.25 -1.57
N GLU A 30 21.45 13.04 -0.64
CA GLU A 30 22.31 11.85 -0.66
C GLU A 30 21.50 10.54 -0.53
N THR A 31 20.54 10.51 0.40
CA THR A 31 19.68 9.35 0.61
C THR A 31 18.84 9.03 -0.63
N LEU A 32 18.29 10.06 -1.31
CA LEU A 32 17.51 9.87 -2.54
C LEU A 32 18.37 9.29 -3.68
N ILE A 33 19.63 9.72 -3.81
CA ILE A 33 20.56 9.15 -4.81
C ILE A 33 20.83 7.67 -4.54
N GLN A 34 21.04 7.30 -3.27
CA GLN A 34 21.25 5.90 -2.89
C GLN A 34 20.01 5.05 -3.15
N ILE A 35 18.81 5.56 -2.82
CA ILE A 35 17.53 4.88 -3.07
C ILE A 35 17.33 4.70 -4.58
N GLU A 36 17.55 5.75 -5.39
CA GLU A 36 17.39 5.68 -6.85
C GLU A 36 18.26 4.58 -7.44
N ARG A 37 19.55 4.57 -7.10
CA ARG A 37 20.47 3.57 -7.58
C ARG A 37 20.03 2.14 -7.22
N ALA A 38 19.71 1.90 -5.94
CA ALA A 38 19.30 0.61 -5.46
C ALA A 38 17.96 0.16 -6.08
N LEU A 39 16.98 1.06 -6.17
CA LEU A 39 15.67 0.77 -6.75
C LEU A 39 15.79 0.45 -8.24
N ARG A 40 16.55 1.25 -8.99
CA ARG A 40 16.78 1.02 -10.42
C ARG A 40 17.44 -0.33 -10.69
N GLU A 41 18.45 -0.71 -9.89
CA GLU A 41 19.08 -2.03 -9.99
C GLU A 41 18.07 -3.17 -9.78
N GLN A 42 17.19 -3.07 -8.77
CA GLN A 42 16.17 -4.08 -8.53
C GLN A 42 15.10 -4.12 -9.63
N ILE A 43 14.69 -2.97 -10.16
CA ILE A 43 13.72 -2.92 -11.27
C ILE A 43 14.32 -3.56 -12.52
N VAL A 44 15.59 -3.30 -12.83
CA VAL A 44 16.29 -3.96 -13.95
C VAL A 44 16.26 -5.47 -13.79
N LEU A 45 16.60 -5.98 -12.61
CA LEU A 45 16.58 -7.43 -12.33
C LEU A 45 15.17 -8.02 -12.46
N ALA A 46 14.15 -7.33 -11.95
CA ALA A 46 12.77 -7.81 -12.03
C ALA A 46 12.24 -7.82 -13.48
N LEU A 47 12.54 -6.78 -14.26
CA LEU A 47 12.18 -6.71 -15.67
C LEU A 47 12.93 -7.77 -16.51
N ALA A 48 14.21 -7.98 -16.25
CA ALA A 48 15.00 -9.01 -16.92
C ALA A 48 14.48 -10.42 -16.63
N TYR A 49 14.09 -10.69 -15.37
CA TYR A 49 13.54 -11.99 -14.97
C TYR A 49 12.24 -12.35 -15.69
N THR A 50 11.42 -11.37 -16.03
CA THR A 50 10.11 -11.58 -16.67
C THR A 50 10.15 -11.44 -18.20
N SER A 51 11.28 -11.00 -18.78
CA SER A 51 11.46 -10.99 -20.23
C SER A 51 11.73 -12.42 -20.74
N ASP A 52 11.02 -12.83 -21.80
CA ASP A 52 11.24 -14.13 -22.47
C ASP A 52 12.69 -14.23 -22.98
N ASP A 53 13.31 -15.42 -22.88
CA ASP A 53 14.69 -15.71 -23.37
C ASP A 53 14.92 -15.35 -24.85
N ARG A 54 13.86 -15.20 -25.63
CA ARG A 54 13.94 -14.76 -27.06
C ARG A 54 14.56 -13.38 -27.24
N ASP A 55 14.55 -12.57 -26.20
CA ASP A 55 15.08 -11.20 -26.19
C ASP A 55 16.57 -11.14 -25.77
N ALA A 56 17.13 -12.24 -25.28
CA ALA A 56 18.53 -12.33 -24.86
C ALA A 56 19.52 -12.41 -26.06
N GLU A 57 19.06 -12.85 -27.22
CA GLU A 57 19.92 -12.98 -28.42
C GLU A 57 20.25 -11.62 -29.08
N GLU A 58 19.49 -10.55 -28.77
CA GLU A 58 19.76 -9.18 -29.29
C GLU A 58 20.69 -8.34 -28.41
N ALA A 59 21.14 -8.86 -27.29
CA ALA A 59 21.98 -8.13 -26.35
C ALA A 59 23.45 -8.06 -26.88
N ASP A 60 23.82 -6.93 -27.46
CA ASP A 60 25.23 -6.59 -27.72
C ASP A 60 25.91 -6.17 -26.41
N PRO A 61 26.83 -6.98 -25.85
CA PRO A 61 27.51 -6.65 -24.58
C PRO A 61 28.28 -5.33 -24.62
N ALA A 62 28.66 -4.86 -25.79
CA ALA A 62 29.42 -3.61 -25.98
C ALA A 62 28.53 -2.35 -25.93
N ARG A 63 27.19 -2.52 -26.04
CA ARG A 63 26.21 -1.41 -26.04
C ARG A 63 25.39 -1.27 -24.78
N SER A 64 25.56 -2.16 -23.80
CA SER A 64 24.75 -2.16 -22.58
C SER A 64 25.30 -1.19 -21.53
N LEU A 65 24.51 -0.18 -21.17
CA LEU A 65 24.76 0.72 -20.05
C LEU A 65 24.69 0.03 -18.68
N CYS A 66 24.17 -1.20 -18.63
CA CYS A 66 23.90 -1.96 -17.41
C CYS A 66 24.57 -3.36 -17.44
N GLY A 67 25.83 -3.45 -17.90
CA GLY A 67 26.64 -4.68 -17.76
C GLY A 67 26.07 -5.92 -18.42
N GLY A 68 25.60 -5.84 -19.69
CA GLY A 68 25.06 -6.98 -20.44
C GLY A 68 23.52 -7.03 -20.50
N THR A 69 22.82 -6.20 -19.76
CA THR A 69 21.35 -6.11 -19.82
C THR A 69 20.91 -5.31 -21.05
N PRO A 70 19.84 -5.71 -21.78
CA PRO A 70 19.32 -4.99 -22.94
C PRO A 70 19.01 -3.53 -22.61
N GLU A 71 19.42 -2.60 -23.50
CA GLU A 71 19.26 -1.14 -23.32
C GLU A 71 17.81 -0.74 -23.04
N ARG A 72 16.83 -1.42 -23.67
CA ARG A 72 15.39 -1.18 -23.44
C ARG A 72 14.97 -1.41 -21.98
N ILE A 73 15.55 -2.42 -21.30
CA ILE A 73 15.24 -2.72 -19.88
C ILE A 73 15.81 -1.62 -19.00
N CYS A 74 17.06 -1.20 -19.25
CA CYS A 74 17.68 -0.10 -18.51
C CYS A 74 16.94 1.22 -18.68
N LYS A 75 16.49 1.52 -19.92
CA LYS A 75 15.67 2.70 -20.22
C LYS A 75 14.33 2.63 -19.47
N ARG A 76 13.62 1.49 -19.54
CA ARG A 76 12.35 1.32 -18.83
C ARG A 76 12.52 1.46 -17.32
N ALA A 77 13.57 0.89 -16.73
CA ALA A 77 13.86 1.04 -15.31
C ALA A 77 14.09 2.50 -14.92
N SER A 78 14.80 3.27 -15.75
CA SER A 78 15.02 4.70 -15.51
C SER A 78 13.71 5.51 -15.60
N GLU A 79 12.84 5.22 -16.57
CA GLU A 79 11.51 5.83 -16.69
C GLU A 79 10.65 5.57 -15.45
N VAL A 80 10.63 4.32 -14.97
CA VAL A 80 9.91 3.94 -13.75
C VAL A 80 10.45 4.70 -12.53
N CYS A 81 11.78 4.79 -12.39
CA CYS A 81 12.40 5.57 -11.30
C CYS A 81 11.99 7.04 -11.37
N THR A 82 12.02 7.67 -12.56
CA THR A 82 11.59 9.05 -12.71
C THR A 82 10.18 9.27 -12.19
N VAL A 83 9.21 8.48 -12.67
CA VAL A 83 7.81 8.55 -12.21
C VAL A 83 7.70 8.31 -10.70
N PHE A 84 8.44 7.32 -10.18
CA PHE A 84 8.41 6.99 -8.76
C PHE A 84 8.89 8.15 -7.89
N PHE A 85 9.99 8.81 -8.26
CA PHE A 85 10.53 9.93 -7.50
C PHE A 85 9.67 11.20 -7.63
N ASP A 86 9.05 11.43 -8.78
CA ASP A 86 8.10 12.53 -8.98
C ASP A 86 6.83 12.38 -8.12
N GLU A 87 6.44 11.14 -7.78
CA GLU A 87 5.30 10.85 -6.91
C GLU A 87 5.61 10.95 -5.40
N LEU A 88 6.87 10.96 -4.96
CA LEU A 88 7.22 10.99 -3.54
C LEU A 88 6.61 12.16 -2.76
N PRO A 89 6.57 13.40 -3.29
CA PRO A 89 5.93 14.52 -2.58
C PRO A 89 4.42 14.27 -2.36
N ARG A 90 3.72 13.70 -3.34
CA ARG A 90 2.31 13.34 -3.22
C ARG A 90 2.10 12.23 -2.20
N ILE A 91 2.93 11.18 -2.24
CA ILE A 91 2.89 10.09 -1.24
C ILE A 91 3.06 10.67 0.16
N GLN A 92 4.00 11.58 0.38
CA GLN A 92 4.21 12.22 1.67
C GLN A 92 2.97 12.98 2.14
N GLN A 93 2.37 13.79 1.27
CA GLN A 93 1.15 14.55 1.61
C GLN A 93 0.01 13.61 2.03
N VAL A 94 -0.25 12.55 1.26
CA VAL A 94 -1.30 11.59 1.58
C VAL A 94 -0.99 10.83 2.88
N LEU A 95 0.27 10.43 3.12
CA LEU A 95 0.66 9.80 4.38
C LEU A 95 0.44 10.72 5.60
N LEU A 96 0.60 12.03 5.45
CA LEU A 96 0.30 12.98 6.53
C LEU A 96 -1.20 13.04 6.82
N THR A 97 -2.08 12.85 5.83
CA THR A 97 -3.54 12.71 6.06
C THR A 97 -3.86 11.40 6.79
N ASP A 98 -3.15 10.29 6.47
CA ASP A 98 -3.31 9.03 7.17
C ASP A 98 -2.84 9.11 8.63
N VAL A 99 -1.73 9.81 8.90
CA VAL A 99 -1.28 10.12 10.28
C VAL A 99 -2.35 10.91 11.02
N GLN A 100 -2.95 11.92 10.38
CA GLN A 100 -4.03 12.70 10.98
C GLN A 100 -5.24 11.83 11.29
N ALA A 101 -5.66 10.95 10.35
CA ALA A 101 -6.79 10.06 10.56
C ALA A 101 -6.57 9.08 11.73
N LEU A 102 -5.36 8.54 11.85
CA LEU A 102 -4.97 7.65 12.96
C LEU A 102 -4.96 8.37 14.30
N TYR A 103 -4.43 9.61 14.35
CA TYR A 103 -4.43 10.43 15.55
C TYR A 103 -5.84 10.82 15.99
N ASP A 104 -6.70 11.26 15.06
CA ASP A 104 -8.08 11.66 15.36
C ASP A 104 -8.99 10.48 15.68
N GLY A 105 -8.66 9.29 15.16
CA GLY A 105 -9.48 8.09 15.28
C GLY A 105 -9.21 7.25 16.52
N ASP A 106 -8.03 7.35 17.12
CA ASP A 106 -7.63 6.59 18.31
C ASP A 106 -7.46 7.49 19.54
N PRO A 107 -8.40 7.45 20.51
CA PRO A 107 -8.28 8.24 21.76
C PRO A 107 -7.02 7.91 22.59
N ALA A 108 -6.36 6.77 22.34
CA ALA A 108 -5.14 6.37 23.04
C ALA A 108 -3.88 6.99 22.43
N ALA A 109 -3.95 7.58 21.23
CA ALA A 109 -2.82 8.24 20.60
C ALA A 109 -2.44 9.52 21.34
N GLY A 110 -1.26 9.55 21.96
CA GLY A 110 -0.77 10.71 22.71
C GLY A 110 -0.31 11.86 21.81
N SER A 111 0.18 11.54 20.60
CA SER A 111 0.63 12.53 19.62
C SER A 111 0.73 11.90 18.20
N LYS A 112 0.87 12.76 17.17
CA LYS A 112 1.14 12.30 15.80
C LYS A 112 2.50 11.63 15.66
N GLU A 113 3.48 12.08 16.45
CA GLU A 113 4.80 11.48 16.51
C GLU A 113 4.71 10.02 16.99
N GLU A 114 3.91 9.76 18.02
CA GLU A 114 3.65 8.40 18.53
C GLU A 114 3.05 7.52 17.43
N VAL A 115 2.08 8.03 16.67
CA VAL A 115 1.50 7.33 15.51
C VAL A 115 2.59 6.99 14.48
N ILE A 116 3.45 7.96 14.14
CA ILE A 116 4.52 7.76 13.15
C ILE A 116 5.52 6.69 13.60
N PHE A 117 5.88 6.68 14.88
CA PHE A 117 6.89 5.75 15.40
C PHE A 117 6.36 4.32 15.59
N SER A 118 5.12 4.16 16.08
CA SER A 118 4.68 2.92 16.71
C SER A 118 3.51 2.20 16.04
N TYR A 119 2.71 2.87 15.20
CA TYR A 119 1.49 2.25 14.67
C TYR A 119 1.77 1.30 13.50
N PRO A 120 1.47 -0.01 13.64
CA PRO A 120 1.66 -0.96 12.56
C PRO A 120 0.75 -0.66 11.36
N GLY A 121 -0.45 -0.10 11.59
CA GLY A 121 -1.36 0.35 10.54
C GLY A 121 -0.72 1.36 9.62
N LEU A 122 -0.07 2.39 10.18
CA LEU A 122 0.63 3.40 9.38
C LEU A 122 1.80 2.79 8.58
N TYR A 123 2.54 1.84 9.18
CA TYR A 123 3.62 1.19 8.46
C TYR A 123 3.13 0.38 7.26
N ALA A 124 2.04 -0.36 7.41
CA ALA A 124 1.43 -1.11 6.31
C ALA A 124 0.90 -0.18 5.20
N ILE A 125 0.23 0.91 5.58
CA ILE A 125 -0.26 1.94 4.65
C ILE A 125 0.91 2.59 3.90
N TYR A 126 1.98 2.96 4.60
CA TYR A 126 3.19 3.51 4.00
C TYR A 126 3.77 2.59 2.93
N VAL A 127 3.98 1.32 3.26
CA VAL A 127 4.54 0.35 2.30
C VAL A 127 3.60 0.16 1.11
N TYR A 128 2.29 0.06 1.36
CA TYR A 128 1.29 -0.03 0.30
C TYR A 128 1.37 1.18 -0.66
N ARG A 129 1.34 2.43 -0.15
CA ARG A 129 1.36 3.63 -1.00
C ARG A 129 2.60 3.70 -1.89
N VAL A 130 3.75 3.31 -1.37
CA VAL A 130 5.00 3.22 -2.14
C VAL A 130 4.95 2.10 -3.17
N ALA A 131 4.47 0.91 -2.78
CA ALA A 131 4.35 -0.25 -3.67
C ALA A 131 3.33 -0.02 -4.79
N HIS A 132 2.25 0.72 -4.51
CA HIS A 132 1.19 1.03 -5.46
C HIS A 132 1.71 1.79 -6.68
N VAL A 133 2.60 2.77 -6.50
CA VAL A 133 3.23 3.50 -7.61
C VAL A 133 4.00 2.55 -8.54
N LEU A 134 4.77 1.63 -7.99
CA LEU A 134 5.49 0.64 -8.78
C LEU A 134 4.54 -0.35 -9.47
N TYR A 135 3.45 -0.72 -8.80
CA TYR A 135 2.39 -1.55 -9.38
C TYR A 135 1.75 -0.86 -10.58
N GLN A 136 1.39 0.41 -10.47
CA GLN A 136 0.81 1.20 -11.56
C GLN A 136 1.78 1.33 -12.76
N GLN A 137 3.09 1.29 -12.51
CA GLN A 137 4.12 1.26 -13.54
C GLN A 137 4.36 -0.15 -14.13
N ASN A 138 3.56 -1.15 -13.74
CA ASN A 138 3.68 -2.55 -14.16
C ASN A 138 5.06 -3.15 -13.84
N VAL A 139 5.68 -2.73 -12.73
CA VAL A 139 6.91 -3.35 -12.23
C VAL A 139 6.56 -4.74 -11.71
N PRO A 140 7.18 -5.81 -12.26
CA PRO A 140 6.86 -7.16 -11.83
C PRO A 140 7.48 -7.46 -10.45
N ILE A 141 6.86 -8.36 -9.70
CA ILE A 141 7.40 -8.99 -8.47
C ILE A 141 7.59 -8.00 -7.31
N ILE A 142 8.29 -6.88 -7.51
CA ILE A 142 8.72 -5.95 -6.45
C ILE A 142 7.54 -5.42 -5.61
N PRO A 143 6.42 -4.93 -6.20
CA PRO A 143 5.28 -4.45 -5.40
C PRO A 143 4.74 -5.53 -4.46
N ARG A 144 4.67 -6.77 -4.93
CA ARG A 144 4.21 -7.91 -4.12
C ARG A 144 5.19 -8.23 -3.00
N ILE A 145 6.50 -8.26 -3.26
CA ILE A 145 7.51 -8.48 -2.21
C ILE A 145 7.41 -7.40 -1.12
N MET A 146 7.17 -6.15 -1.51
CA MET A 146 7.04 -5.04 -0.57
C MET A 146 5.81 -5.21 0.34
N THR A 147 4.66 -5.52 -0.23
CA THR A 147 3.42 -5.71 0.55
C THR A 147 3.49 -6.95 1.45
N GLU A 148 4.10 -8.05 0.99
CA GLU A 148 4.32 -9.24 1.83
C GLU A 148 5.31 -8.98 2.97
N LEU A 149 6.31 -8.11 2.78
CA LEU A 149 7.20 -7.70 3.86
C LEU A 149 6.42 -6.93 4.95
N ALA A 150 5.52 -6.02 4.57
CA ALA A 150 4.67 -5.33 5.51
C ALA A 150 3.69 -6.29 6.20
N HIS A 151 3.05 -7.18 5.45
CA HIS A 151 2.16 -8.22 5.96
C HIS A 151 2.87 -9.10 7.00
N SER A 152 4.06 -9.60 6.71
CA SER A 152 4.83 -10.43 7.66
C SER A 152 5.18 -9.72 8.96
N GLY A 153 5.40 -8.40 8.92
CA GLY A 153 5.76 -7.59 10.08
C GLY A 153 4.58 -7.06 10.90
N THR A 154 3.41 -6.91 10.28
CA THR A 154 2.25 -6.24 10.90
C THR A 154 1.01 -7.12 11.02
N GLY A 155 0.93 -8.19 10.26
CA GLY A 155 -0.30 -8.98 10.09
C GLY A 155 -1.37 -8.28 9.24
N ILE A 156 -1.02 -7.20 8.51
CA ILE A 156 -1.91 -6.43 7.63
C ILE A 156 -1.53 -6.70 6.18
N ASP A 157 -2.43 -7.30 5.42
CA ASP A 157 -2.25 -7.62 4.00
C ASP A 157 -2.99 -6.62 3.12
N ILE A 158 -2.26 -5.76 2.41
CA ILE A 158 -2.83 -4.81 1.47
C ILE A 158 -2.28 -5.11 0.07
N GLY A 159 -3.15 -5.55 -0.84
CA GLY A 159 -2.77 -5.77 -2.23
C GLY A 159 -2.28 -4.48 -2.90
N ALA A 160 -1.11 -4.53 -3.55
CA ALA A 160 -0.51 -3.34 -4.17
C ALA A 160 -1.38 -2.69 -5.26
N GLY A 161 -2.30 -3.44 -5.86
CA GLY A 161 -3.24 -2.94 -6.87
C GLY A 161 -4.51 -2.31 -6.31
N ALA A 162 -4.76 -2.36 -5.00
CA ALA A 162 -5.90 -1.68 -4.40
C ALA A 162 -5.81 -0.16 -4.62
N GLU A 163 -6.95 0.52 -4.76
CA GLU A 163 -7.04 1.97 -4.84
C GLU A 163 -7.54 2.48 -3.49
N ILE A 164 -6.77 3.32 -2.79
CA ILE A 164 -7.10 3.80 -1.44
C ILE A 164 -6.96 5.32 -1.39
N GLY A 165 -8.03 6.00 -1.01
CA GLY A 165 -8.11 7.43 -0.85
C GLY A 165 -7.28 7.99 0.31
N GLU A 166 -7.58 9.23 0.70
CA GLU A 166 -6.89 9.96 1.78
C GLU A 166 -7.54 9.72 3.15
N TYR A 167 -6.86 10.12 4.22
CA TYR A 167 -7.34 9.97 5.61
C TYR A 167 -7.72 8.52 5.94
N PHE A 168 -6.96 7.56 5.41
CA PHE A 168 -7.22 6.14 5.62
C PHE A 168 -6.75 5.69 7.00
N PHE A 169 -7.64 4.96 7.70
CA PHE A 169 -7.42 4.56 9.10
C PHE A 169 -7.46 3.03 9.23
N ILE A 170 -6.41 2.46 9.80
CA ILE A 170 -6.38 1.07 10.27
C ILE A 170 -5.95 1.04 11.73
N ASP A 171 -6.87 0.66 12.62
CA ASP A 171 -6.58 0.51 14.05
C ASP A 171 -6.37 -0.96 14.42
N HIS A 172 -5.39 -1.21 15.30
CA HIS A 172 -4.84 -2.53 15.66
C HIS A 172 -4.31 -3.32 14.45
N GLY A 173 -5.11 -3.53 13.46
CA GLY A 173 -4.81 -3.97 12.10
C GLY A 173 -4.57 -5.46 11.91
N THR A 174 -4.15 -6.22 12.93
CA THR A 174 -3.84 -7.64 12.78
C THR A 174 -4.98 -8.40 12.10
N GLY A 175 -4.66 -9.09 11.01
CA GLY A 175 -5.63 -9.88 10.23
C GLY A 175 -6.49 -9.07 9.25
N VAL A 176 -6.20 -7.78 9.04
CA VAL A 176 -6.82 -7.02 7.94
C VAL A 176 -6.31 -7.55 6.60
N VAL A 177 -7.25 -7.79 5.68
CA VAL A 177 -6.94 -8.19 4.29
C VAL A 177 -7.68 -7.27 3.32
N ILE A 178 -6.95 -6.58 2.48
CA ILE A 178 -7.47 -5.72 1.41
C ILE A 178 -7.03 -6.29 0.07
N GLY A 179 -7.98 -6.88 -0.66
CA GLY A 179 -7.69 -7.53 -1.93
C GLY A 179 -7.30 -6.55 -3.04
N GLU A 180 -6.53 -7.04 -4.00
CA GLU A 180 -5.86 -6.29 -5.07
C GLU A 180 -6.77 -5.35 -5.89
N THR A 181 -8.04 -5.71 -6.10
CA THR A 181 -8.99 -4.88 -6.89
C THR A 181 -10.00 -4.14 -6.02
N THR A 182 -9.70 -3.95 -4.74
CA THR A 182 -10.52 -3.15 -3.82
C THR A 182 -10.40 -1.67 -4.20
N VAL A 183 -11.51 -0.94 -4.10
CA VAL A 183 -11.53 0.52 -4.19
C VAL A 183 -12.03 1.06 -2.85
N ILE A 184 -11.30 1.97 -2.25
CA ILE A 184 -11.60 2.59 -0.95
C ILE A 184 -11.54 4.11 -1.14
N GLY A 185 -12.61 4.80 -0.76
CA GLY A 185 -12.70 6.25 -0.76
C GLY A 185 -11.94 6.91 0.39
N ASP A 186 -12.24 8.19 0.61
CA ASP A 186 -11.61 9.00 1.64
C ASP A 186 -12.26 8.76 3.03
N HIS A 187 -11.47 9.00 4.09
CA HIS A 187 -11.94 8.92 5.49
C HIS A 187 -12.50 7.55 5.91
N VAL A 188 -12.09 6.46 5.27
CA VAL A 188 -12.53 5.11 5.60
C VAL A 188 -11.76 4.57 6.81
N LYS A 189 -12.49 3.91 7.72
CA LYS A 189 -11.94 3.32 8.95
C LYS A 189 -12.11 1.80 8.95
N LEU A 190 -11.00 1.08 9.12
CA LEU A 190 -10.97 -0.37 9.27
C LEU A 190 -10.39 -0.75 10.64
N TYR A 191 -10.97 -1.76 11.26
CA TYR A 191 -10.44 -2.37 12.48
C TYR A 191 -9.87 -3.77 12.21
N GLN A 192 -9.20 -4.34 13.20
CA GLN A 192 -8.56 -5.66 13.09
C GLN A 192 -9.46 -6.74 12.50
N GLY A 193 -8.88 -7.65 11.73
CA GLY A 193 -9.56 -8.80 11.15
C GLY A 193 -10.55 -8.49 10.03
N VAL A 194 -10.68 -7.24 9.60
CA VAL A 194 -11.54 -6.89 8.46
C VAL A 194 -10.99 -7.51 7.17
N THR A 195 -11.88 -8.15 6.41
CA THR A 195 -11.54 -8.73 5.10
C THR A 195 -12.35 -8.07 3.99
N LEU A 196 -11.67 -7.41 3.06
CA LEU A 196 -12.22 -6.92 1.80
C LEU A 196 -11.79 -7.87 0.68
N GLY A 197 -12.58 -8.91 0.45
CA GLY A 197 -12.19 -10.10 -0.30
C GLY A 197 -13.02 -10.40 -1.54
N ALA A 198 -12.59 -11.41 -2.29
CA ALA A 198 -13.37 -11.97 -3.38
C ALA A 198 -14.47 -12.92 -2.84
N LEU A 199 -15.63 -12.92 -3.47
CA LEU A 199 -16.72 -13.85 -3.13
C LEU A 199 -16.33 -15.32 -3.43
N SER A 200 -15.51 -15.53 -4.47
CA SER A 200 -14.98 -16.85 -4.84
C SER A 200 -13.66 -16.71 -5.61
N THR A 201 -12.73 -17.58 -5.31
CA THR A 201 -11.44 -17.69 -6.01
C THR A 201 -11.35 -18.93 -6.90
N ARG A 202 -12.46 -19.66 -7.10
CA ARG A 202 -12.51 -20.93 -7.88
C ARG A 202 -12.05 -20.76 -9.33
N GLY A 203 -12.11 -19.54 -9.89
CA GLY A 203 -11.63 -19.23 -11.24
C GLY A 203 -10.10 -19.26 -11.39
N GLY A 204 -9.36 -19.24 -10.26
CA GLY A 204 -7.88 -19.20 -10.30
C GLY A 204 -7.34 -18.07 -11.15
N GLN A 205 -6.34 -18.33 -11.99
CA GLN A 205 -5.69 -17.33 -12.84
C GLN A 205 -6.63 -16.64 -13.85
N ARG A 206 -7.79 -17.21 -14.17
CA ARG A 206 -8.80 -16.56 -15.03
C ARG A 206 -9.41 -15.29 -14.38
N LEU A 207 -9.22 -15.10 -13.08
CA LEU A 207 -9.65 -13.92 -12.34
C LEU A 207 -8.56 -12.84 -12.27
N ALA A 208 -7.38 -13.05 -12.87
CA ALA A 208 -6.34 -12.04 -12.93
C ALA A 208 -6.85 -10.80 -13.68
N GLY A 209 -6.64 -9.61 -13.12
CA GLY A 209 -7.10 -8.34 -13.69
C GLY A 209 -8.63 -8.10 -13.65
N VAL A 210 -9.42 -9.06 -13.16
CA VAL A 210 -10.88 -8.89 -13.05
C VAL A 210 -11.23 -8.28 -11.70
N LYS A 211 -12.13 -7.28 -11.70
CA LYS A 211 -12.71 -6.70 -10.47
C LYS A 211 -13.41 -7.80 -9.68
N ARG A 212 -12.87 -8.15 -8.50
CA ARG A 212 -13.34 -9.25 -7.65
C ARG A 212 -13.47 -8.90 -6.18
N HIS A 213 -13.00 -7.71 -5.79
CA HIS A 213 -13.05 -7.20 -4.42
C HIS A 213 -13.97 -5.98 -4.33
N PRO A 214 -14.56 -5.68 -3.16
CA PRO A 214 -15.59 -4.67 -3.01
C PRO A 214 -15.11 -3.24 -3.28
N THR A 215 -16.08 -2.34 -3.38
CA THR A 215 -15.89 -0.89 -3.36
C THR A 215 -16.44 -0.35 -2.05
N ILE A 216 -15.64 0.43 -1.35
CA ILE A 216 -15.97 1.10 -0.09
C ILE A 216 -15.95 2.60 -0.36
N GLU A 217 -17.09 3.25 -0.27
CA GLU A 217 -17.19 4.70 -0.49
C GLU A 217 -16.70 5.51 0.71
N ASP A 218 -16.74 6.83 0.61
CA ASP A 218 -16.18 7.76 1.60
C ASP A 218 -16.81 7.62 2.99
N ALA A 219 -16.02 7.89 4.01
CA ALA A 219 -16.44 7.96 5.42
C ALA A 219 -17.11 6.67 5.95
N VAL A 220 -16.85 5.52 5.35
CA VAL A 220 -17.34 4.22 5.82
C VAL A 220 -16.50 3.74 6.99
N THR A 221 -17.16 3.17 8.00
CA THR A 221 -16.50 2.50 9.13
C THR A 221 -16.84 1.01 9.13
N ILE A 222 -15.82 0.16 9.12
CA ILE A 222 -15.96 -1.31 9.17
C ILE A 222 -15.30 -1.83 10.43
N TYR A 223 -16.11 -2.32 11.37
CA TYR A 223 -15.65 -2.83 12.65
C TYR A 223 -15.05 -4.24 12.55
N SER A 224 -14.38 -4.63 13.63
CA SER A 224 -13.51 -5.81 13.72
C SER A 224 -14.13 -7.10 13.19
N ASN A 225 -13.30 -7.89 12.50
CA ASN A 225 -13.66 -9.22 11.97
C ASN A 225 -14.83 -9.24 10.96
N ALA A 226 -15.27 -8.08 10.45
CA ALA A 226 -16.26 -8.06 9.40
C ALA A 226 -15.65 -8.50 8.06
N SER A 227 -16.41 -9.22 7.26
CA SER A 227 -16.03 -9.64 5.90
C SER A 227 -16.98 -8.99 4.90
N VAL A 228 -16.40 -8.23 3.95
CA VAL A 228 -17.13 -7.65 2.82
C VAL A 228 -16.58 -8.25 1.54
N LEU A 229 -17.40 -8.98 0.81
CA LEU A 229 -16.94 -9.83 -0.28
C LEU A 229 -17.67 -9.53 -1.60
N GLY A 230 -16.90 -9.60 -2.71
CA GLY A 230 -17.44 -9.57 -4.07
C GLY A 230 -17.18 -8.26 -4.83
N GLY A 231 -16.83 -8.36 -6.11
CA GLY A 231 -16.48 -7.22 -6.95
C GLY A 231 -17.63 -6.26 -7.26
N GLU A 232 -18.87 -6.74 -7.19
CA GLU A 232 -20.09 -5.96 -7.38
C GLU A 232 -20.61 -5.36 -6.06
N THR A 233 -20.03 -5.72 -4.93
CA THR A 233 -20.44 -5.23 -3.61
C THR A 233 -19.93 -3.81 -3.40
N VAL A 234 -20.84 -2.87 -3.14
CA VAL A 234 -20.54 -1.48 -2.83
C VAL A 234 -21.08 -1.16 -1.44
N ILE A 235 -20.21 -0.64 -0.56
CA ILE A 235 -20.64 -0.08 0.72
C ILE A 235 -20.75 1.42 0.55
N GLY A 236 -21.98 1.94 0.56
CA GLY A 236 -22.29 3.35 0.32
C GLY A 236 -21.75 4.26 1.41
N ALA A 237 -21.43 5.50 1.02
CA ALA A 237 -20.78 6.51 1.83
C ALA A 237 -21.43 6.72 3.20
N GLY A 238 -20.61 6.96 4.22
CA GLY A 238 -21.06 7.21 5.59
C GLY A 238 -21.71 6.02 6.29
N SER A 239 -21.62 4.81 5.71
CA SER A 239 -22.21 3.60 6.30
C SER A 239 -21.31 2.99 7.37
N VAL A 240 -21.93 2.23 8.27
CA VAL A 240 -21.26 1.53 9.37
C VAL A 240 -21.56 0.04 9.30
N ILE A 241 -20.51 -0.77 9.23
CA ILE A 241 -20.60 -2.23 9.24
C ILE A 241 -20.19 -2.73 10.63
N ALA A 242 -21.09 -3.42 11.32
CA ALA A 242 -20.83 -3.98 12.64
C ALA A 242 -19.75 -5.07 12.59
N GLY A 243 -19.09 -5.24 13.72
CA GLY A 243 -18.08 -6.30 13.88
C GLY A 243 -18.65 -7.68 13.61
N SER A 244 -17.84 -8.56 13.01
CA SER A 244 -18.19 -9.92 12.62
C SER A 244 -19.35 -10.04 11.59
N ALA A 245 -19.76 -8.93 10.96
CA ALA A 245 -20.76 -8.99 9.89
C ALA A 245 -20.17 -9.66 8.63
N PHE A 246 -21.01 -10.43 7.94
CA PHE A 246 -20.67 -11.07 6.66
C PHE A 246 -21.51 -10.47 5.55
N VAL A 247 -20.91 -9.60 4.72
CA VAL A 247 -21.61 -8.78 3.73
C VAL A 247 -21.20 -9.21 2.33
N THR A 248 -22.17 -9.64 1.52
CA THR A 248 -21.96 -10.13 0.14
C THR A 248 -22.83 -9.39 -0.88
N SER A 249 -23.50 -8.31 -0.46
CA SER A 249 -24.35 -7.48 -1.31
C SER A 249 -24.19 -6.01 -0.93
N SER A 250 -24.48 -5.12 -1.88
CA SER A 250 -24.32 -3.69 -1.67
C SER A 250 -25.19 -3.14 -0.53
N VAL A 251 -24.65 -2.16 0.17
CA VAL A 251 -25.28 -1.43 1.27
C VAL A 251 -25.47 0.02 0.85
N PRO A 252 -26.69 0.58 0.93
CA PRO A 252 -26.94 1.98 0.58
C PRO A 252 -26.15 2.96 1.46
N PRO A 253 -25.92 4.20 0.99
CA PRO A 253 -25.25 5.22 1.80
C PRO A 253 -25.97 5.48 3.14
N HIS A 254 -25.20 5.90 4.15
CA HIS A 254 -25.66 6.24 5.50
C HIS A 254 -26.42 5.12 6.21
N SER A 255 -26.14 3.87 5.86
CA SER A 255 -26.77 2.69 6.45
C SER A 255 -25.96 2.12 7.60
N ARG A 256 -26.64 1.40 8.49
CA ARG A 256 -25.98 0.62 9.54
C ARG A 256 -26.32 -0.86 9.41
N VAL A 257 -25.32 -1.66 9.10
CA VAL A 257 -25.44 -3.13 9.13
C VAL A 257 -25.14 -3.62 10.54
N THR A 258 -26.10 -4.30 11.17
CA THR A 258 -25.96 -4.81 12.54
C THR A 258 -26.26 -6.30 12.56
N LEU A 259 -25.65 -7.01 13.52
CA LEU A 259 -26.04 -8.39 13.82
C LEU A 259 -27.32 -8.37 14.66
N LYS A 260 -28.20 -9.35 14.45
CA LYS A 260 -29.34 -9.54 15.37
C LYS A 260 -28.83 -9.82 16.78
N ALA A 261 -29.48 -9.24 17.79
CA ALA A 261 -29.18 -9.53 19.18
C ALA A 261 -29.28 -11.06 19.44
N GLN A 262 -28.36 -11.60 20.23
CA GLN A 262 -28.46 -12.97 20.70
C GLN A 262 -29.68 -13.07 21.63
N GLU A 263 -30.60 -14.00 21.40
CA GLU A 263 -31.61 -14.39 22.36
C GLU A 263 -30.91 -15.28 23.40
N ILE A 264 -30.84 -14.80 24.65
CA ILE A 264 -30.40 -15.58 25.79
C ILE A 264 -31.65 -16.32 26.31
N THR A 265 -31.72 -17.59 26.06
CA THR A 265 -32.77 -18.50 26.61
C THR A 265 -32.32 -19.11 27.93
#